data_25b4afb47aa5d2ee89df2e118d13d5d5
#
_entry.id   25b4afb47aa5d2ee89df2e118d13d5d5
#
_cell.length_a   1.000
_cell.length_b   1.000
_cell.length_c   1.000
_cell.angle_alpha   90.00
_cell.angle_beta   90.00
_cell.angle_gamma   90.00
#
_symmetry.space_group_name_H-M   'P 1'
#
loop_
_entity.id
_entity.type
_entity.pdbx_description
1 polymer ?
#
loop_
_entity_poly.entity_id
_entity_poly.type
_entity_poly.pdbx_seq_one_letter_code
_entity_poly.pdbx_strand_id
1 'polypeptide(L)'
;MKLRFIAAAAVAACTALCVQARKVHTIGDSTMATYDPNTTVTRGWGQMFQQFFKGDVTVNNRAKNGASSKSFYKESAYWQSVKKQIEPGDYVLIQFAHNDEKSNGCDGDELKAYYQSIGDEAKANACDYRGTTASGTYKDYLRKYVEETRALGATPVLVGAICRKYFDGSTIRRNGRHDLGDKFDKIEGGKLTTGNKVAADDHTYDYPYQMQEVAKELGVQYLDLTTATKELYESYGDAKANALLFDGNGSTHTSAMGATLIARLAAQLMQKAGILSENINLTSDLSVNPSTVDLGQAYKGQTVVREVSVNGFDLVPADGNVSITVSNGLKISADGSDYSSTATLTYKEGNLIGSFKTSYEFAAAGDINESITVSCGDKTVTIPVVGKCVELADGVAASAYWRLEKDDNCTVEGPVDPIGETYSEMKLQKYSSPNANTTWPEGTGFDATRKTQRNIIEGESWPAGEIDEVSTRWIEFAVKPAKGTTFNVNEISLYVCGCGGNGMHCKIYYSKEADFANAVNIADFSGSMKANDMMEVKATPVIELSEGETLRLRVYPWYGSAATGKTICLSDVKVAGVAVSATNGVKSVENSELKPEKIYYSLDGIRQNGILDGLNIVVENGVARKIMK
;
A
#
# COMPACT_ATOMS: atom_id res chain seq x y z
N MET A 1 48.73 37.21 52.96
CA MET A 1 47.65 37.66 52.16
C MET A 1 47.73 36.94 50.80
N LYS A 2 46.99 35.81 50.62
CA LYS A 2 47.03 35.01 49.38
C LYS A 2 45.69 35.16 48.70
N LEU A 3 45.66 35.85 47.55
CA LEU A 3 44.52 35.93 46.67
C LEU A 3 44.34 34.59 45.93
N ARG A 4 43.15 34.00 46.05
CA ARG A 4 42.74 32.84 45.23
C ARG A 4 41.89 33.39 44.06
N PHE A 5 42.39 33.19 42.85
CA PHE A 5 41.61 33.37 41.61
C PHE A 5 40.73 32.14 41.39
N ILE A 6 39.42 32.31 41.35
CA ILE A 6 38.45 31.33 40.91
C ILE A 6 38.23 31.57 39.43
N ALA A 7 38.71 30.66 38.58
CA ALA A 7 38.38 30.66 37.13
C ALA A 7 37.02 29.96 36.96
N ALA A 8 36.02 30.72 36.58
CA ALA A 8 34.73 30.18 36.16
C ALA A 8 34.84 29.71 34.71
N ALA A 9 34.87 28.41 34.48
CA ALA A 9 34.75 27.82 33.15
C ALA A 9 33.27 27.83 32.73
N ALA A 10 32.92 28.71 31.82
CA ALA A 10 31.61 28.67 31.14
C ALA A 10 31.63 27.52 30.11
N VAL A 11 30.97 26.42 30.43
CA VAL A 11 30.70 25.35 29.47
C VAL A 11 29.54 25.84 28.60
N ALA A 12 29.82 26.32 27.41
CA ALA A 12 28.83 26.55 26.38
C ALA A 12 28.37 25.18 25.84
N ALA A 13 27.23 24.71 26.34
CA ALA A 13 26.53 23.56 25.74
C ALA A 13 25.98 24.00 24.39
N CYS A 14 26.70 23.74 23.31
CA CYS A 14 26.13 23.72 21.97
C CYS A 14 25.15 22.55 21.91
N THR A 15 23.88 22.80 22.20
CA THR A 15 22.81 21.90 21.80
C THR A 15 22.72 22.00 20.28
N ALA A 16 23.35 21.07 19.57
CA ALA A 16 23.02 20.82 18.19
C ALA A 16 21.52 20.45 18.17
N LEU A 17 20.68 21.41 17.74
CA LEU A 17 19.32 21.11 17.35
C LEU A 17 19.42 20.15 16.16
N CYS A 18 19.40 18.84 16.41
CA CYS A 18 19.04 17.89 15.38
C CYS A 18 17.64 18.33 14.91
N VAL A 19 17.57 18.88 13.70
CA VAL A 19 16.27 19.08 13.03
C VAL A 19 15.74 17.67 12.81
N GLN A 20 14.86 17.22 13.69
CA GLN A 20 14.21 15.94 13.56
C GLN A 20 13.31 16.01 12.32
N ALA A 21 13.45 15.06 11.41
CA ALA A 21 12.56 14.94 10.26
C ALA A 21 11.10 14.89 10.76
N ARG A 22 10.25 15.75 10.21
CA ARG A 22 8.86 15.87 10.65
C ARG A 22 7.96 15.01 9.76
N LYS A 23 7.07 14.26 10.38
CA LYS A 23 6.06 13.49 9.65
C LYS A 23 4.71 14.21 9.68
N VAL A 24 4.01 14.15 8.56
CA VAL A 24 2.62 14.55 8.43
C VAL A 24 1.81 13.29 8.26
N HIS A 25 1.26 12.77 9.35
CA HIS A 25 0.34 11.64 9.30
C HIS A 25 -1.02 12.11 8.81
N THR A 26 -1.57 11.47 7.79
CA THR A 26 -2.93 11.76 7.31
C THR A 26 -3.83 10.57 7.62
N ILE A 27 -4.91 10.82 8.36
CA ILE A 27 -5.93 9.82 8.69
C ILE A 27 -7.28 10.27 8.15
N GLY A 28 -8.02 9.35 7.57
CA GLY A 28 -9.27 9.66 6.89
C GLY A 28 -9.87 8.46 6.18
N ASP A 29 -10.75 8.76 5.27
CA ASP A 29 -11.53 7.80 4.48
C ASP A 29 -10.96 7.54 3.07
N SER A 30 -11.79 6.95 2.19
CA SER A 30 -11.43 6.63 0.81
C SER A 30 -10.96 7.81 -0.02
N THR A 31 -11.43 9.01 0.26
CA THR A 31 -11.09 10.21 -0.52
C THR A 31 -9.67 10.71 -0.26
N MET A 32 -9.06 10.25 0.82
CA MET A 32 -7.68 10.54 1.19
C MET A 32 -6.75 9.33 1.00
N ALA A 33 -7.28 8.11 0.90
CA ALA A 33 -6.53 6.86 0.92
C ALA A 33 -5.57 6.68 -0.28
N THR A 34 -4.62 5.75 -0.13
CA THR A 34 -3.72 5.34 -1.20
C THR A 34 -4.33 4.19 -1.99
N TYR A 35 -4.26 4.27 -3.32
CA TYR A 35 -4.74 3.27 -4.27
C TYR A 35 -3.62 2.80 -5.18
N ASP A 36 -3.65 1.54 -5.59
CA ASP A 36 -2.72 1.01 -6.58
C ASP A 36 -3.07 1.53 -7.99
N PRO A 37 -2.17 2.29 -8.63
CA PRO A 37 -2.39 2.81 -9.97
C PRO A 37 -2.55 1.73 -11.06
N ASN A 38 -2.09 0.51 -10.81
CA ASN A 38 -2.22 -0.58 -11.77
C ASN A 38 -3.61 -1.22 -11.76
N THR A 39 -4.40 -1.01 -10.70
CA THR A 39 -5.71 -1.65 -10.51
C THR A 39 -6.88 -0.68 -10.62
N THR A 40 -6.65 0.62 -10.41
CA THR A 40 -7.72 1.63 -10.45
C THR A 40 -7.21 3.00 -10.85
N VAL A 41 -8.08 3.78 -11.48
CA VAL A 41 -7.85 5.21 -11.80
C VAL A 41 -8.13 6.12 -10.60
N THR A 42 -8.75 5.58 -9.55
CA THR A 42 -9.03 6.33 -8.31
C THR A 42 -7.74 6.75 -7.61
N ARG A 43 -7.69 7.98 -7.11
CA ARG A 43 -6.62 8.46 -6.23
C ARG A 43 -7.22 9.24 -5.08
N GLY A 44 -6.70 9.02 -3.87
CA GLY A 44 -7.02 9.89 -2.73
C GLY A 44 -6.04 11.06 -2.65
N TRP A 45 -6.51 12.21 -2.17
CA TRP A 45 -5.65 13.39 -2.12
C TRP A 45 -4.45 13.24 -1.16
N GLY A 46 -4.57 12.40 -0.11
CA GLY A 46 -3.43 12.09 0.77
C GLY A 46 -2.30 11.35 0.06
N GLN A 47 -2.62 10.53 -0.95
CA GLN A 47 -1.63 9.87 -1.80
C GLN A 47 -0.81 10.87 -2.64
N MET A 48 -1.44 11.96 -3.05
CA MET A 48 -0.82 13.00 -3.89
C MET A 48 -0.16 14.12 -3.08
N PHE A 49 -0.14 14.04 -1.76
CA PHE A 49 0.16 15.17 -0.89
C PHE A 49 1.67 15.44 -0.69
N GLN A 50 2.50 14.37 -0.72
CA GLN A 50 3.96 14.48 -0.51
C GLN A 50 4.65 15.50 -1.44
N GLN A 51 4.21 15.62 -2.67
CA GLN A 51 4.81 16.51 -3.67
C GLN A 51 4.73 18.00 -3.31
N PHE A 52 3.85 18.37 -2.38
CA PHE A 52 3.70 19.76 -1.91
C PHE A 52 4.55 20.09 -0.69
N PHE A 53 5.47 19.20 -0.33
CA PHE A 53 6.44 19.43 0.75
C PHE A 53 7.87 19.39 0.23
N LYS A 54 8.74 20.16 0.88
CA LYS A 54 10.18 20.23 0.64
C LYS A 54 10.95 20.07 1.95
N GLY A 55 12.24 19.77 1.85
CA GLY A 55 13.08 19.50 3.03
C GLY A 55 12.77 18.16 3.66
N ASP A 56 12.94 18.06 4.96
CA ASP A 56 12.82 16.80 5.72
C ASP A 56 11.39 16.47 6.18
N VAL A 57 10.37 16.94 5.45
CA VAL A 57 8.97 16.63 5.74
C VAL A 57 8.51 15.43 4.91
N THR A 58 8.03 14.40 5.58
CA THR A 58 7.46 13.21 4.94
C THR A 58 5.97 13.06 5.25
N VAL A 59 5.17 12.69 4.24
CA VAL A 59 3.75 12.39 4.41
C VAL A 59 3.56 10.88 4.62
N ASN A 60 3.00 10.51 5.76
CA ASN A 60 2.60 9.15 6.08
C ASN A 60 1.09 9.02 5.93
N ASN A 61 0.62 8.67 4.73
CA ASN A 61 -0.80 8.52 4.46
C ASN A 61 -1.33 7.20 5.03
N ARG A 62 -2.17 7.29 6.04
CA ARG A 62 -2.77 6.17 6.76
C ARG A 62 -4.29 6.10 6.61
N ALA A 63 -4.85 6.94 5.74
CA ALA A 63 -6.28 6.92 5.44
C ALA A 63 -6.72 5.56 4.87
N LYS A 64 -7.95 5.15 5.19
CA LYS A 64 -8.49 3.84 4.83
C LYS A 64 -9.81 3.95 4.08
N ASN A 65 -9.89 3.19 2.99
CA ASN A 65 -11.12 3.08 2.21
C ASN A 65 -12.28 2.61 3.09
N GLY A 66 -13.40 3.31 3.03
CA GLY A 66 -14.61 2.99 3.77
C GLY A 66 -14.61 3.36 5.26
N ALA A 67 -13.56 3.96 5.80
CA ALA A 67 -13.50 4.33 7.21
C ALA A 67 -14.36 5.56 7.54
N SER A 68 -15.03 5.54 8.69
CA SER A 68 -15.59 6.71 9.38
C SER A 68 -14.72 7.10 10.56
N SER A 69 -14.98 8.25 11.18
CA SER A 69 -14.32 8.65 12.43
C SER A 69 -14.44 7.58 13.52
N LYS A 70 -15.59 6.93 13.60
CA LYS A 70 -15.90 5.85 14.55
C LYS A 70 -15.17 4.55 14.21
N SER A 71 -15.24 4.07 12.95
CA SER A 71 -14.64 2.80 12.57
C SER A 71 -13.12 2.87 12.59
N PHE A 72 -12.51 3.94 12.10
CA PHE A 72 -11.06 4.14 12.13
C PHE A 72 -10.51 4.17 13.56
N TYR A 73 -11.29 4.66 14.53
CA TYR A 73 -10.90 4.65 15.94
C TYR A 73 -11.04 3.28 16.58
N LYS A 74 -12.15 2.56 16.29
CA LYS A 74 -12.49 1.29 16.93
C LYS A 74 -11.69 0.10 16.36
N GLU A 75 -11.36 0.13 15.06
CA GLU A 75 -10.59 -0.93 14.43
C GLU A 75 -9.14 -0.94 14.90
N SER A 76 -8.71 -2.03 15.50
CA SER A 76 -7.41 -2.14 16.16
C SER A 76 -6.21 -1.94 15.20
N ALA A 77 -6.39 -2.26 13.93
CA ALA A 77 -5.35 -2.12 12.90
C ALA A 77 -5.13 -0.68 12.44
N TYR A 78 -6.06 0.26 12.68
CA TYR A 78 -5.98 1.60 12.12
C TYR A 78 -5.38 2.62 13.09
N TRP A 79 -6.20 3.26 13.92
CA TRP A 79 -5.70 4.32 14.79
C TRP A 79 -4.59 3.84 15.73
N GLN A 80 -4.70 2.63 16.28
CA GLN A 80 -3.69 2.08 17.18
C GLN A 80 -2.33 1.87 16.46
N SER A 81 -2.35 1.51 15.17
CA SER A 81 -1.12 1.37 14.40
C SER A 81 -0.49 2.71 14.04
N VAL A 82 -1.32 3.74 13.76
CA VAL A 82 -0.84 5.10 13.50
C VAL A 82 -0.16 5.67 14.74
N LYS A 83 -0.79 5.53 15.91
CA LYS A 83 -0.24 6.03 17.20
C LYS A 83 1.19 5.52 17.48
N LYS A 84 1.49 4.29 17.08
CA LYS A 84 2.84 3.70 17.26
C LYS A 84 3.92 4.36 16.40
N GLN A 85 3.53 5.13 15.38
CA GLN A 85 4.43 5.77 14.42
C GLN A 85 4.55 7.28 14.63
N ILE A 86 3.70 7.85 15.47
CA ILE A 86 3.70 9.28 15.80
C ILE A 86 4.83 9.57 16.78
N GLU A 87 5.63 10.58 16.44
CA GLU A 87 6.73 11.09 17.26
C GLU A 87 6.44 12.53 17.72
N PRO A 88 7.02 12.98 18.84
CA PRO A 88 6.87 14.37 19.26
C PRO A 88 7.33 15.35 18.17
N GLY A 89 6.48 16.34 17.86
CA GLY A 89 6.73 17.32 16.80
C GLY A 89 6.13 16.98 15.44
N ASP A 90 5.56 15.79 15.28
CA ASP A 90 4.78 15.41 14.09
C ASP A 90 3.43 16.14 14.01
N TYR A 91 2.80 16.04 12.85
CA TYR A 91 1.46 16.55 12.60
C TYR A 91 0.51 15.40 12.26
N VAL A 92 -0.74 15.49 12.72
CA VAL A 92 -1.79 14.54 12.36
C VAL A 92 -2.96 15.30 11.74
N LEU A 93 -3.18 15.11 10.43
CA LEU A 93 -4.31 15.67 9.69
C LEU A 93 -5.46 14.67 9.73
N ILE A 94 -6.62 15.11 10.20
CA ILE A 94 -7.78 14.26 10.51
C ILE A 94 -8.96 14.69 9.64
N GLN A 95 -9.36 13.83 8.67
CA GLN A 95 -10.49 14.07 7.77
C GLN A 95 -11.47 12.90 7.77
N PHE A 96 -12.70 13.13 8.20
CA PHE A 96 -13.80 12.15 8.12
C PHE A 96 -15.12 12.89 7.83
N ALA A 97 -16.08 12.24 7.23
CA ALA A 97 -17.51 12.51 7.13
C ALA A 97 -18.21 11.51 6.20
N HIS A 98 -17.61 11.14 5.05
CA HIS A 98 -18.23 10.35 3.97
C HIS A 98 -18.89 9.05 4.44
N ASN A 99 -18.29 8.40 5.43
CA ASN A 99 -18.82 7.16 6.00
C ASN A 99 -19.52 7.38 7.35
N ASP A 100 -19.33 8.53 7.97
CA ASP A 100 -20.07 8.97 9.14
C ASP A 100 -21.55 9.21 8.82
N GLU A 101 -21.86 9.58 7.57
CA GLU A 101 -23.23 9.78 7.04
C GLU A 101 -24.03 8.50 6.80
N LYS A 102 -23.42 7.30 6.90
CA LYS A 102 -24.01 6.02 6.46
C LYS A 102 -25.34 5.66 7.13
N SER A 103 -25.62 6.17 8.30
CA SER A 103 -26.91 6.01 8.98
C SER A 103 -27.79 7.26 8.86
N ASN A 104 -27.56 8.08 7.82
CA ASN A 104 -28.37 9.25 7.45
C ASN A 104 -28.64 10.24 8.60
N GLY A 105 -27.67 10.43 9.52
CA GLY A 105 -27.74 11.34 10.65
C GLY A 105 -27.89 10.68 12.02
N CYS A 106 -28.15 9.36 12.09
CA CYS A 106 -28.15 8.59 13.32
C CYS A 106 -26.76 8.01 13.60
N ASP A 107 -26.49 7.64 14.86
CA ASP A 107 -25.41 6.70 15.16
C ASP A 107 -25.83 5.27 14.75
N GLY A 108 -24.93 4.53 14.09
CA GLY A 108 -25.23 3.21 13.57
C GLY A 108 -25.54 2.17 14.66
N ASP A 109 -24.89 2.27 15.84
CA ASP A 109 -25.15 1.38 16.96
C ASP A 109 -26.52 1.69 17.61
N GLU A 110 -26.85 2.99 17.73
CA GLU A 110 -28.16 3.42 18.24
C GLU A 110 -29.31 3.01 17.29
N LEU A 111 -29.08 3.15 15.98
CA LEU A 111 -30.06 2.74 14.98
C LEU A 111 -30.27 1.23 14.99
N LYS A 112 -29.23 0.44 15.16
CA LYS A 112 -29.30 -1.00 15.36
C LYS A 112 -30.09 -1.37 16.61
N ALA A 113 -29.77 -0.74 17.74
CA ALA A 113 -30.47 -0.97 19.00
C ALA A 113 -31.97 -0.62 18.90
N TYR A 114 -32.30 0.47 18.19
CA TYR A 114 -33.71 0.83 17.91
C TYR A 114 -34.43 -0.30 17.16
N TYR A 115 -33.90 -0.81 16.04
CA TYR A 115 -34.55 -1.87 15.28
C TYR A 115 -34.67 -3.18 16.08
N GLN A 116 -33.67 -3.51 16.91
CA GLN A 116 -33.76 -4.65 17.84
C GLN A 116 -34.89 -4.45 18.85
N SER A 117 -35.07 -3.24 19.38
CA SER A 117 -36.12 -2.94 20.37
C SER A 117 -37.54 -3.10 19.83
N ILE A 118 -37.73 -2.97 18.53
CA ILE A 118 -39.02 -3.14 17.85
C ILE A 118 -39.17 -4.50 17.16
N GLY A 119 -38.19 -5.41 17.33
CA GLY A 119 -38.21 -6.77 16.78
C GLY A 119 -37.91 -6.85 15.28
N ASP A 120 -37.36 -5.81 14.65
CA ASP A 120 -36.98 -5.81 13.23
C ASP A 120 -35.48 -6.22 13.07
N GLU A 121 -35.21 -7.49 13.28
CA GLU A 121 -33.84 -8.04 13.19
C GLU A 121 -33.23 -7.88 11.79
N ALA A 122 -34.03 -7.89 10.73
CA ALA A 122 -33.55 -7.72 9.36
C ALA A 122 -32.93 -6.32 9.17
N LYS A 123 -33.63 -5.28 9.64
CA LYS A 123 -33.10 -3.91 9.60
C LYS A 123 -31.98 -3.69 10.59
N ALA A 124 -32.04 -4.29 11.78
CA ALA A 124 -30.95 -4.23 12.75
C ALA A 124 -29.63 -4.76 12.18
N ASN A 125 -29.68 -5.89 11.46
CA ASN A 125 -28.51 -6.49 10.82
C ASN A 125 -28.05 -5.74 9.55
N ALA A 126 -28.90 -4.91 8.97
CA ALA A 126 -28.57 -4.06 7.83
C ALA A 126 -28.02 -2.69 8.22
N CYS A 127 -28.03 -2.32 9.51
CA CYS A 127 -27.50 -1.05 9.99
C CYS A 127 -25.99 -0.95 9.77
N ASP A 128 -25.57 0.15 9.19
CA ASP A 128 -24.15 0.45 9.01
C ASP A 128 -23.57 1.02 10.32
N TYR A 129 -22.77 0.22 11.02
CA TYR A 129 -22.16 0.61 12.31
C TYR A 129 -21.23 1.83 12.21
N ARG A 130 -20.78 2.20 10.98
CA ARG A 130 -19.88 3.34 10.75
C ARG A 130 -20.56 4.69 10.96
N GLY A 131 -21.89 4.74 10.84
CA GLY A 131 -22.66 5.96 11.00
C GLY A 131 -22.47 6.60 12.36
N THR A 132 -22.43 7.94 12.38
CA THR A 132 -22.35 8.76 13.57
C THR A 132 -23.38 9.88 13.51
N THR A 133 -23.74 10.46 14.65
CA THR A 133 -24.49 11.72 14.68
C THR A 133 -23.53 12.90 14.56
N ALA A 134 -23.77 13.82 13.63
CA ALA A 134 -22.85 14.94 13.37
C ALA A 134 -22.57 15.78 14.61
N SER A 135 -23.62 16.16 15.36
CA SER A 135 -23.52 16.97 16.58
C SER A 135 -23.21 16.18 17.87
N GLY A 136 -23.14 14.84 17.79
CA GLY A 136 -22.90 13.92 18.91
C GLY A 136 -21.66 13.05 18.71
N THR A 137 -21.85 11.76 18.40
CA THR A 137 -20.76 10.76 18.39
C THR A 137 -19.62 11.08 17.41
N TYR A 138 -19.88 11.79 16.32
CA TYR A 138 -18.83 12.32 15.43
C TYR A 138 -17.86 13.25 16.20
N LYS A 139 -18.39 14.23 16.93
CA LYS A 139 -17.59 15.16 17.75
C LYS A 139 -16.79 14.42 18.82
N ASP A 140 -17.37 13.38 19.41
CA ASP A 140 -16.70 12.59 20.46
C ASP A 140 -15.48 11.85 19.93
N TYR A 141 -15.56 11.28 18.71
CA TYR A 141 -14.39 10.67 18.10
C TYR A 141 -13.34 11.69 17.69
N LEU A 142 -13.73 12.86 17.18
CA LEU A 142 -12.78 13.92 16.86
C LEU A 142 -12.01 14.40 18.12
N ARG A 143 -12.70 14.58 19.26
CA ARG A 143 -12.06 14.92 20.53
C ARG A 143 -11.01 13.90 20.94
N LYS A 144 -11.33 12.60 20.85
CA LYS A 144 -10.40 11.51 21.15
C LYS A 144 -9.15 11.56 20.27
N TYR A 145 -9.29 11.74 18.96
CA TYR A 145 -8.13 11.89 18.06
C TYR A 145 -7.25 13.08 18.45
N VAL A 146 -7.85 14.22 18.74
CA VAL A 146 -7.13 15.43 19.14
C VAL A 146 -6.38 15.23 20.45
N GLU A 147 -7.05 14.70 21.46
CA GLU A 147 -6.49 14.47 22.79
C GLU A 147 -5.35 13.47 22.76
N GLU A 148 -5.54 12.34 22.08
CA GLU A 148 -4.53 11.29 21.97
C GLU A 148 -3.34 11.73 21.12
N THR A 149 -3.55 12.50 20.05
CA THR A 149 -2.46 13.09 19.26
C THR A 149 -1.60 14.04 20.12
N ARG A 150 -2.23 14.90 20.90
CA ARG A 150 -1.52 15.80 21.83
C ARG A 150 -0.76 15.04 22.91
N ALA A 151 -1.34 13.97 23.45
CA ALA A 151 -0.68 13.12 24.44
C ALA A 151 0.60 12.48 23.92
N LEU A 152 0.73 12.30 22.61
CA LEU A 152 1.93 11.80 21.93
C LEU A 152 2.93 12.93 21.56
N GLY A 153 2.66 14.18 21.93
CA GLY A 153 3.51 15.33 21.62
C GLY A 153 3.41 15.83 20.18
N ALA A 154 2.42 15.38 19.42
CA ALA A 154 2.17 15.78 18.05
C ALA A 154 1.06 16.85 17.96
N THR A 155 1.00 17.53 16.81
CA THR A 155 0.03 18.61 16.55
C THR A 155 -1.15 18.08 15.74
N PRO A 156 -2.37 18.00 16.31
CA PRO A 156 -3.57 17.65 15.56
C PRO A 156 -4.06 18.83 14.71
N VAL A 157 -4.54 18.50 13.49
CA VAL A 157 -5.16 19.46 12.57
C VAL A 157 -6.44 18.82 12.05
N LEU A 158 -7.58 19.47 12.25
CA LEU A 158 -8.86 19.02 11.73
C LEU A 158 -9.03 19.54 10.28
N VAL A 159 -9.46 18.67 9.38
CA VAL A 159 -9.60 18.97 7.95
C VAL A 159 -11.03 18.67 7.50
N GLY A 160 -11.76 19.65 7.03
CA GLY A 160 -13.10 19.47 6.49
C GLY A 160 -13.10 18.47 5.33
N ALA A 161 -14.07 17.56 5.31
CA ALA A 161 -14.16 16.54 4.27
C ALA A 161 -14.38 17.18 2.89
N ILE A 162 -13.78 16.61 1.84
CA ILE A 162 -13.99 17.08 0.47
C ILE A 162 -15.45 16.92 0.05
N CYS A 163 -15.93 17.78 -0.82
CA CYS A 163 -17.32 17.69 -1.33
C CYS A 163 -17.51 16.44 -2.22
N ARG A 164 -18.77 15.98 -2.26
CA ARG A 164 -19.27 15.12 -3.37
C ARG A 164 -19.72 16.02 -4.52
N LYS A 165 -19.64 15.56 -5.78
CA LYS A 165 -20.16 16.30 -6.94
C LYS A 165 -21.67 16.26 -7.07
N TYR A 166 -22.39 16.57 -5.99
CA TYR A 166 -23.86 16.65 -6.01
C TYR A 166 -24.31 18.03 -6.48
N PHE A 167 -24.19 18.28 -7.78
CA PHE A 167 -24.60 19.53 -8.39
C PHE A 167 -26.12 19.73 -8.38
N ASP A 168 -26.53 20.98 -8.21
CA ASP A 168 -27.86 21.52 -8.50
C ASP A 168 -27.65 22.79 -9.31
N GLY A 169 -27.86 22.69 -10.62
CA GLY A 169 -27.45 23.73 -11.55
C GLY A 169 -25.91 23.90 -11.53
N SER A 170 -25.44 25.09 -11.16
CA SER A 170 -24.02 25.43 -11.08
C SER A 170 -23.39 25.25 -9.68
N THR A 171 -24.17 24.84 -8.68
CA THR A 171 -23.73 24.80 -7.29
C THR A 171 -23.79 23.40 -6.69
N ILE A 172 -22.91 23.12 -5.72
CA ILE A 172 -22.93 21.87 -4.95
C ILE A 172 -24.02 21.95 -3.88
N ARG A 173 -24.93 20.98 -3.88
CA ARG A 173 -26.03 20.87 -2.90
C ARG A 173 -25.50 20.72 -1.48
N ARG A 174 -26.37 20.98 -0.51
CA ARG A 174 -26.11 20.89 0.92
C ARG A 174 -25.54 19.52 1.33
N ASN A 175 -26.19 18.44 0.92
CA ASN A 175 -25.73 17.08 1.21
C ASN A 175 -24.44 16.68 0.45
N GLY A 176 -24.09 17.34 -0.63
CA GLY A 176 -22.77 17.22 -1.27
C GLY A 176 -21.65 17.81 -0.43
N ARG A 177 -21.97 18.69 0.53
CA ARG A 177 -21.05 19.32 1.48
C ARG A 177 -21.09 18.66 2.86
N HIS A 178 -21.64 17.44 2.97
CA HIS A 178 -21.78 16.68 4.21
C HIS A 178 -22.71 17.32 5.26
N ASP A 179 -23.65 18.15 4.78
CA ASP A 179 -24.74 18.67 5.58
C ASP A 179 -26.05 17.97 5.17
N LEU A 180 -26.51 17.07 6.03
CA LEU A 180 -27.71 16.25 5.80
C LEU A 180 -29.02 16.98 6.09
N GLY A 181 -28.98 18.30 6.31
CA GLY A 181 -30.16 19.08 6.68
C GLY A 181 -31.31 19.07 5.65
N ASP A 182 -31.05 18.65 4.41
CA ASP A 182 -32.13 18.44 3.41
C ASP A 182 -32.92 17.16 3.66
N LYS A 183 -32.25 16.09 4.16
CA LYS A 183 -32.87 14.82 4.50
C LYS A 183 -32.01 14.08 5.52
N PHE A 184 -32.58 13.78 6.67
CA PHE A 184 -31.89 13.11 7.78
C PHE A 184 -32.84 12.22 8.57
N ASP A 185 -32.29 11.26 9.31
CA ASP A 185 -33.02 10.44 10.26
C ASP A 185 -32.59 10.80 11.69
N LYS A 186 -33.53 10.68 12.64
CA LYS A 186 -33.27 10.87 14.07
C LYS A 186 -34.10 9.91 14.90
N ILE A 187 -33.54 9.48 16.04
CA ILE A 187 -34.26 8.74 17.07
C ILE A 187 -34.58 9.73 18.19
N GLU A 188 -35.86 9.99 18.39
CA GLU A 188 -36.34 10.93 19.40
C GLU A 188 -37.55 10.33 20.14
N GLY A 189 -37.50 10.32 21.47
CA GLY A 189 -38.56 9.73 22.28
C GLY A 189 -38.79 8.24 21.98
N GLY A 190 -37.74 7.49 21.57
CA GLY A 190 -37.82 6.08 21.21
C GLY A 190 -38.46 5.79 19.85
N LYS A 191 -38.58 6.79 18.98
CA LYS A 191 -39.13 6.66 17.62
C LYS A 191 -38.14 7.14 16.58
N LEU A 192 -37.96 6.35 15.52
CA LEU A 192 -37.22 6.78 14.35
C LEU A 192 -38.13 7.66 13.48
N THR A 193 -37.65 8.85 13.14
CA THR A 193 -38.35 9.80 12.27
C THR A 193 -37.39 10.30 11.20
N THR A 194 -37.91 10.53 9.99
CA THR A 194 -37.17 11.17 8.90
C THR A 194 -37.60 12.64 8.82
N GLY A 195 -36.63 13.54 8.98
CA GLY A 195 -36.78 14.98 8.78
C GLY A 195 -36.20 15.42 7.46
N ASN A 196 -36.55 16.62 7.03
CA ASN A 196 -35.96 17.26 5.86
C ASN A 196 -36.14 18.78 5.91
N LYS A 197 -35.34 19.49 5.10
CA LYS A 197 -35.41 20.94 4.90
C LYS A 197 -35.32 21.74 6.21
N VAL A 198 -34.26 21.50 6.99
CA VAL A 198 -33.92 22.38 8.13
C VAL A 198 -33.48 23.74 7.62
N ALA A 199 -33.57 24.78 8.47
CA ALA A 199 -33.10 26.13 8.13
C ALA A 199 -31.63 26.11 7.70
N ALA A 200 -31.25 27.04 6.83
CA ALA A 200 -29.87 27.09 6.28
C ALA A 200 -28.80 27.37 7.33
N ASP A 201 -29.18 27.98 8.43
CA ASP A 201 -28.35 28.28 9.61
C ASP A 201 -28.44 27.21 10.71
N ASP A 202 -29.22 26.15 10.51
CA ASP A 202 -29.20 24.96 11.36
C ASP A 202 -28.10 24.00 10.91
N HIS A 203 -27.04 23.91 11.71
CA HIS A 203 -25.86 23.08 11.44
C HIS A 203 -25.84 21.78 12.24
N THR A 204 -26.96 21.33 12.79
CA THR A 204 -27.08 20.10 13.60
C THR A 204 -26.59 18.87 12.83
N TYR A 205 -26.81 18.83 11.52
CA TYR A 205 -26.46 17.70 10.63
C TYR A 205 -25.30 18.02 9.67
N ASP A 206 -24.54 19.08 9.93
CA ASP A 206 -23.42 19.57 9.13
C ASP A 206 -22.10 19.08 9.74
N TYR A 207 -21.55 17.98 9.22
CA TYR A 207 -20.32 17.36 9.73
C TYR A 207 -19.12 18.32 9.70
N PRO A 208 -18.81 19.05 8.59
CA PRO A 208 -17.71 20.02 8.58
C PRO A 208 -17.89 21.15 9.62
N TYR A 209 -19.10 21.66 9.77
CA TYR A 209 -19.37 22.68 10.78
C TYR A 209 -19.14 22.13 12.19
N GLN A 210 -19.63 20.93 12.49
CA GLN A 210 -19.45 20.31 13.80
C GLN A 210 -17.96 20.00 14.07
N MET A 211 -17.18 19.66 13.04
CA MET A 211 -15.72 19.54 13.16
C MET A 211 -15.07 20.90 13.48
N GLN A 212 -15.52 21.98 12.83
CA GLN A 212 -15.04 23.33 13.12
C GLN A 212 -15.35 23.74 14.57
N GLU A 213 -16.52 23.38 15.10
CA GLU A 213 -16.87 23.64 16.51
C GLU A 213 -15.95 22.87 17.48
N VAL A 214 -15.59 21.60 17.18
CA VAL A 214 -14.57 20.87 17.95
C VAL A 214 -13.21 21.55 17.87
N ALA A 215 -12.83 22.06 16.69
CA ALA A 215 -11.58 22.79 16.54
C ALA A 215 -11.53 24.04 17.41
N LYS A 216 -12.61 24.82 17.44
CA LYS A 216 -12.75 26.00 18.31
C LYS A 216 -12.73 25.62 19.80
N GLU A 217 -13.49 24.60 20.18
CA GLU A 217 -13.58 24.08 21.56
C GLU A 217 -12.20 23.68 22.10
N LEU A 218 -11.42 22.96 21.29
CA LEU A 218 -10.13 22.39 21.70
C LEU A 218 -8.92 23.28 21.33
N GLY A 219 -9.15 24.43 20.67
CA GLY A 219 -8.08 25.35 20.24
C GLY A 219 -7.09 24.65 19.29
N VAL A 220 -7.60 23.90 18.28
CA VAL A 220 -6.80 23.29 17.20
C VAL A 220 -7.10 23.98 15.88
N GLN A 221 -6.17 23.86 14.92
CA GLN A 221 -6.37 24.38 13.57
C GLN A 221 -7.45 23.58 12.83
N TYR A 222 -8.29 24.31 12.09
CA TYR A 222 -9.26 23.75 11.15
C TYR A 222 -8.92 24.23 9.74
N LEU A 223 -8.79 23.29 8.80
CA LEU A 223 -8.61 23.56 7.38
C LEU A 223 -9.95 23.35 6.67
N ASP A 224 -10.56 24.40 6.15
CA ASP A 224 -11.84 24.32 5.43
C ASP A 224 -11.67 23.79 4.00
N LEU A 225 -11.32 22.52 3.89
CA LEU A 225 -11.16 21.85 2.61
C LEU A 225 -12.52 21.58 1.95
N THR A 226 -13.62 21.57 2.72
CA THR A 226 -14.98 21.41 2.20
C THR A 226 -15.35 22.61 1.32
N THR A 227 -15.17 23.83 1.81
CA THR A 227 -15.43 25.04 1.02
C THR A 227 -14.48 25.15 -0.17
N ALA A 228 -13.18 24.87 0.03
CA ALA A 228 -12.20 24.93 -1.04
C ALA A 228 -12.51 23.94 -2.18
N THR A 229 -12.95 22.71 -1.88
CA THR A 229 -13.33 21.73 -2.91
C THR A 229 -14.68 22.03 -3.56
N LYS A 230 -15.61 22.63 -2.82
CA LYS A 230 -16.85 23.16 -3.41
C LYS A 230 -16.52 24.20 -4.50
N GLU A 231 -15.72 25.19 -4.15
CA GLU A 231 -15.30 26.25 -5.10
C GLU A 231 -14.54 25.69 -6.30
N LEU A 232 -13.65 24.72 -6.09
CA LEU A 232 -12.94 24.04 -7.15
C LEU A 232 -13.93 23.35 -8.11
N TYR A 233 -14.85 22.54 -7.60
CA TYR A 233 -15.78 21.80 -8.46
C TYR A 233 -16.72 22.73 -9.20
N GLU A 234 -17.24 23.77 -8.56
CA GLU A 234 -18.12 24.76 -9.17
C GLU A 234 -17.40 25.58 -10.25
N SER A 235 -16.09 25.86 -10.10
CA SER A 235 -15.30 26.55 -11.13
C SER A 235 -15.16 25.73 -12.43
N TYR A 236 -15.16 24.38 -12.31
CA TYR A 236 -15.13 23.47 -13.46
C TYR A 236 -16.53 23.26 -14.05
N GLY A 237 -17.60 23.37 -13.25
CA GLY A 237 -18.95 22.95 -13.58
C GLY A 237 -19.11 21.42 -13.65
N ASP A 238 -20.34 20.91 -13.58
CA ASP A 238 -20.62 19.47 -13.41
C ASP A 238 -19.96 18.58 -14.46
N ALA A 239 -20.19 18.88 -15.75
CA ALA A 239 -19.69 18.04 -16.85
C ALA A 239 -18.15 17.96 -16.87
N LYS A 240 -17.46 19.08 -16.71
CA LYS A 240 -15.99 19.16 -16.76
C LYS A 240 -15.37 18.60 -15.47
N ALA A 241 -15.96 18.88 -14.29
CA ALA A 241 -15.55 18.29 -13.04
C ALA A 241 -15.65 16.75 -13.10
N ASN A 242 -16.78 16.21 -13.61
CA ASN A 242 -16.96 14.77 -13.79
C ASN A 242 -15.89 14.15 -14.70
N ALA A 243 -15.57 14.80 -15.80
CA ALA A 243 -14.63 14.27 -16.79
C ALA A 243 -13.16 14.33 -16.36
N LEU A 244 -12.77 15.33 -15.55
CA LEU A 244 -11.38 15.61 -15.22
C LEU A 244 -11.02 15.30 -13.76
N LEU A 245 -11.91 15.59 -12.81
CA LEU A 245 -11.61 15.56 -11.39
C LEU A 245 -12.04 14.28 -10.69
N PHE A 246 -12.98 13.53 -11.28
CA PHE A 246 -13.51 12.30 -10.71
C PHE A 246 -13.09 11.05 -11.49
N ASP A 247 -13.14 9.91 -10.86
CA ASP A 247 -12.68 8.62 -11.40
C ASP A 247 -13.68 7.94 -12.38
N GLY A 248 -14.81 8.59 -12.62
CA GLY A 248 -15.87 8.04 -13.45
C GLY A 248 -16.83 7.08 -12.73
N ASN A 249 -16.53 6.67 -11.50
CA ASN A 249 -17.30 5.71 -10.71
C ASN A 249 -18.16 6.38 -9.64
N GLY A 250 -19.03 7.29 -10.04
CA GLY A 250 -19.94 7.96 -9.11
C GLY A 250 -19.52 9.40 -8.79
N SER A 251 -19.83 9.87 -7.58
CA SER A 251 -19.78 11.29 -7.24
C SER A 251 -18.82 11.61 -6.09
N THR A 252 -18.01 10.65 -5.66
CA THR A 252 -17.21 10.78 -4.43
C THR A 252 -15.72 10.67 -4.68
N HIS A 253 -15.29 9.69 -5.47
CA HIS A 253 -13.87 9.39 -5.63
C HIS A 253 -13.24 10.18 -6.79
N THR A 254 -12.02 10.60 -6.60
CA THR A 254 -11.32 11.49 -7.52
C THR A 254 -10.34 10.75 -8.42
N SER A 255 -10.11 11.32 -9.61
CA SER A 255 -9.01 10.98 -10.52
C SER A 255 -7.67 11.46 -9.95
N ALA A 256 -6.57 11.13 -10.62
CA ALA A 256 -5.25 11.68 -10.28
C ALA A 256 -5.25 13.22 -10.33
N MET A 257 -5.92 13.81 -11.31
CA MET A 257 -6.06 15.27 -11.43
C MET A 257 -6.83 15.85 -10.24
N GLY A 258 -8.00 15.31 -9.94
CA GLY A 258 -8.82 15.80 -8.81
C GLY A 258 -8.08 15.67 -7.49
N ALA A 259 -7.50 14.50 -7.21
CA ALA A 259 -6.74 14.27 -5.99
C ALA A 259 -5.54 15.22 -5.84
N THR A 260 -4.82 15.51 -6.93
CA THR A 260 -3.67 16.41 -6.90
C THR A 260 -4.08 17.86 -6.64
N LEU A 261 -5.13 18.35 -7.31
CA LEU A 261 -5.64 19.71 -7.06
C LEU A 261 -6.15 19.87 -5.62
N ILE A 262 -6.82 18.86 -5.09
CA ILE A 262 -7.27 18.86 -3.69
C ILE A 262 -6.09 18.85 -2.72
N ALA A 263 -5.06 18.04 -2.98
CA ALA A 263 -3.83 18.04 -2.19
C ALA A 263 -3.14 19.42 -2.21
N ARG A 264 -3.13 20.09 -3.38
CA ARG A 264 -2.63 21.48 -3.51
C ARG A 264 -3.44 22.45 -2.66
N LEU A 265 -4.78 22.36 -2.68
CA LEU A 265 -5.66 23.17 -1.83
C LEU A 265 -5.39 22.94 -0.34
N ALA A 266 -5.23 21.69 0.08
CA ALA A 266 -4.88 21.36 1.47
C ALA A 266 -3.53 22.00 1.88
N ALA A 267 -2.51 21.93 1.01
CA ALA A 267 -1.23 22.58 1.24
C ALA A 267 -1.35 24.12 1.30
N GLN A 268 -2.16 24.73 0.44
CA GLN A 268 -2.45 26.18 0.49
C GLN A 268 -3.11 26.59 1.80
N LEU A 269 -4.08 25.80 2.28
CA LEU A 269 -4.74 26.04 3.56
C LEU A 269 -3.77 25.90 4.74
N MET A 270 -2.88 24.89 4.72
CA MET A 270 -1.81 24.74 5.72
C MET A 270 -0.87 25.96 5.71
N GLN A 271 -0.41 26.38 4.54
CA GLN A 271 0.47 27.54 4.40
C GLN A 271 -0.20 28.81 4.97
N LYS A 272 -1.47 29.03 4.63
CA LYS A 272 -2.28 30.15 5.15
C LYS A 272 -2.45 30.09 6.67
N ALA A 273 -2.57 28.89 7.22
CA ALA A 273 -2.69 28.68 8.67
C ALA A 273 -1.34 28.72 9.41
N GLY A 274 -0.24 28.94 8.74
CA GLY A 274 1.10 28.94 9.34
C GLY A 274 1.65 27.54 9.67
N ILE A 275 1.01 26.47 9.18
CA ILE A 275 1.41 25.09 9.45
C ILE A 275 2.47 24.68 8.44
N LEU A 276 3.69 24.41 8.89
CA LEU A 276 4.84 24.00 8.05
C LEU A 276 5.07 24.93 6.85
N SER A 277 4.75 26.22 6.96
CA SER A 277 4.76 27.18 5.84
C SER A 277 6.07 27.21 5.07
N GLU A 278 7.19 27.09 5.78
CA GLU A 278 8.54 27.08 5.16
C GLU A 278 8.83 25.77 4.39
N ASN A 279 8.11 24.70 4.71
CA ASN A 279 8.27 23.40 4.08
C ASN A 279 7.27 23.18 2.93
N ILE A 280 6.27 24.05 2.76
CA ILE A 280 5.30 23.90 1.68
C ILE A 280 5.88 24.43 0.38
N ASN A 281 5.70 23.67 -0.69
CA ASN A 281 6.08 24.00 -2.04
C ASN A 281 4.82 24.08 -2.94
N LEU A 282 4.41 25.32 -3.26
CA LEU A 282 3.27 25.59 -4.15
C LEU A 282 3.72 26.18 -5.49
N THR A 283 5.00 26.05 -5.83
CA THR A 283 5.52 26.58 -7.10
C THR A 283 4.82 25.96 -8.30
N SER A 284 4.74 26.73 -9.37
CA SER A 284 4.21 26.31 -10.67
C SER A 284 5.22 25.50 -11.50
N ASP A 285 6.37 25.16 -10.94
CA ASP A 285 7.37 24.34 -11.61
C ASP A 285 6.90 22.91 -11.81
N LEU A 286 7.50 22.24 -12.80
CA LEU A 286 7.29 20.81 -12.97
C LEU A 286 7.70 20.08 -11.70
N SER A 287 6.82 19.23 -11.20
CA SER A 287 7.08 18.36 -10.08
C SER A 287 6.81 16.90 -10.47
N VAL A 288 7.54 15.98 -9.87
CA VAL A 288 7.48 14.56 -10.15
C VAL A 288 7.36 13.77 -8.85
N ASN A 289 6.64 12.67 -8.91
CA ASN A 289 6.49 11.75 -7.78
C ASN A 289 6.48 10.30 -8.28
N PRO A 290 7.42 9.44 -7.83
CA PRO A 290 8.51 9.73 -6.89
C PRO A 290 9.60 10.64 -7.50
N SER A 291 10.38 11.30 -6.65
CA SER A 291 11.54 12.12 -7.07
C SER A 291 12.76 11.26 -7.46
N THR A 292 12.73 9.98 -7.10
CA THR A 292 13.68 8.94 -7.52
C THR A 292 12.88 7.68 -7.77
N VAL A 293 13.04 7.06 -8.92
CA VAL A 293 12.42 5.78 -9.26
C VAL A 293 13.32 4.66 -8.73
N ASP A 294 12.85 3.94 -7.73
CA ASP A 294 13.50 2.74 -7.23
C ASP A 294 12.91 1.50 -7.90
N LEU A 295 13.72 0.85 -8.74
CA LEU A 295 13.38 -0.41 -9.40
C LEU A 295 13.48 -1.61 -8.43
N GLY A 296 14.16 -1.42 -7.28
CA GLY A 296 14.46 -2.49 -6.34
C GLY A 296 15.55 -3.43 -6.85
N GLN A 297 15.49 -4.68 -6.41
CA GLN A 297 16.33 -5.75 -6.92
C GLN A 297 15.53 -6.68 -7.83
N ALA A 298 16.14 -7.10 -8.92
CA ALA A 298 15.55 -8.10 -9.82
C ALA A 298 16.64 -9.00 -10.42
N TYR A 299 16.26 -10.22 -10.77
CA TYR A 299 17.17 -11.12 -11.47
C TYR A 299 17.33 -10.69 -12.93
N LYS A 300 18.51 -11.00 -13.49
CA LYS A 300 18.79 -10.80 -14.91
C LYS A 300 17.70 -11.43 -15.78
N GLY A 301 17.24 -10.69 -16.78
CA GLY A 301 16.13 -11.06 -17.68
C GLY A 301 14.74 -10.68 -17.18
N GLN A 302 14.59 -10.20 -15.94
CA GLN A 302 13.31 -9.69 -15.44
C GLN A 302 13.09 -8.25 -15.88
N THR A 303 11.81 -7.89 -16.02
CA THR A 303 11.39 -6.52 -16.33
C THR A 303 10.60 -5.94 -15.15
N VAL A 304 10.95 -4.75 -14.73
CA VAL A 304 10.25 -4.02 -13.67
C VAL A 304 9.62 -2.76 -14.24
N VAL A 305 8.37 -2.54 -13.89
CA VAL A 305 7.59 -1.35 -14.27
C VAL A 305 7.32 -0.50 -13.04
N ARG A 306 7.47 0.83 -13.18
CA ARG A 306 7.11 1.81 -12.15
C ARG A 306 6.31 2.94 -12.76
N GLU A 307 5.39 3.51 -11.99
CA GLU A 307 4.64 4.70 -12.39
C GLU A 307 5.28 5.95 -11.81
N VAL A 308 5.29 7.01 -12.61
CA VAL A 308 5.75 8.34 -12.22
C VAL A 308 4.65 9.34 -12.52
N SER A 309 4.20 10.07 -11.50
CA SER A 309 3.29 11.21 -11.67
C SER A 309 4.07 12.47 -11.99
N VAL A 310 3.53 13.28 -12.89
CA VAL A 310 4.10 14.57 -13.28
C VAL A 310 3.05 15.64 -13.14
N ASN A 311 3.37 16.73 -12.46
CA ASN A 311 2.47 17.84 -12.28
C ASN A 311 3.18 19.17 -12.63
N GLY A 312 2.40 20.10 -13.16
CA GLY A 312 2.81 21.48 -13.39
C GLY A 312 1.57 22.36 -13.31
N PHE A 313 1.72 23.57 -12.79
CA PHE A 313 0.63 24.52 -12.62
C PHE A 313 1.03 25.86 -13.22
N ASP A 314 0.04 26.62 -13.69
CA ASP A 314 0.23 27.93 -14.28
C ASP A 314 1.25 27.92 -15.44
N LEU A 315 1.25 26.83 -16.22
CA LEU A 315 2.14 26.65 -17.36
C LEU A 315 1.77 27.60 -18.52
N VAL A 316 2.78 28.07 -19.24
CA VAL A 316 2.62 28.98 -20.38
C VAL A 316 3.28 28.36 -21.62
N PRO A 317 2.54 28.29 -22.76
CA PRO A 317 1.15 28.71 -23.02
C PRO A 317 0.15 27.90 -22.22
N ALA A 318 -1.12 28.32 -22.15
CA ALA A 318 -2.17 27.64 -21.39
C ALA A 318 -2.42 26.18 -21.86
N ASP A 319 -2.22 25.89 -23.11
CA ASP A 319 -2.29 24.54 -23.69
C ASP A 319 -0.97 24.15 -24.32
N GLY A 320 -0.52 22.91 -24.09
CA GLY A 320 0.77 22.47 -24.62
C GLY A 320 1.10 21.00 -24.30
N ASN A 321 2.37 20.69 -24.52
CA ASN A 321 2.91 19.34 -24.32
C ASN A 321 4.15 19.36 -23.43
N VAL A 322 4.31 18.29 -22.66
CA VAL A 322 5.50 17.96 -21.89
C VAL A 322 6.18 16.77 -22.55
N SER A 323 7.45 16.90 -22.86
CA SER A 323 8.29 15.84 -23.41
C SER A 323 8.97 15.07 -22.29
N ILE A 324 8.99 13.75 -22.40
CA ILE A 324 9.66 12.84 -21.48
C ILE A 324 10.67 12.02 -22.30
N THR A 325 11.91 11.97 -21.83
CA THR A 325 12.99 11.19 -22.46
C THR A 325 13.72 10.38 -21.40
N VAL A 326 14.32 9.27 -21.81
CA VAL A 326 15.03 8.38 -20.89
C VAL A 326 16.44 8.07 -21.37
N SER A 327 17.32 7.75 -20.43
CA SER A 327 18.64 7.21 -20.73
C SER A 327 18.57 5.74 -21.20
N ASN A 328 19.70 5.20 -21.64
CA ASN A 328 19.78 3.86 -22.22
C ASN A 328 19.23 2.77 -21.28
N GLY A 329 18.53 1.80 -21.87
CA GLY A 329 17.96 0.66 -21.14
C GLY A 329 16.57 0.89 -20.55
N LEU A 330 16.19 2.15 -20.31
CA LEU A 330 14.84 2.50 -19.90
C LEU A 330 13.90 2.66 -21.10
N LYS A 331 12.64 2.34 -20.87
CA LYS A 331 11.53 2.64 -21.80
C LYS A 331 10.41 3.29 -21.00
N ILE A 332 9.61 4.12 -21.66
CA ILE A 332 8.47 4.83 -21.07
C ILE A 332 7.23 4.69 -21.93
N SER A 333 6.09 4.74 -21.28
CA SER A 333 4.78 4.75 -21.93
C SER A 333 3.84 5.70 -21.19
N ALA A 334 3.13 6.55 -21.93
CA ALA A 334 2.14 7.46 -21.37
C ALA A 334 0.84 6.76 -20.97
N ASP A 335 0.51 5.64 -21.61
CA ASP A 335 -0.74 4.86 -21.42
C ASP A 335 -0.53 3.45 -20.85
N GLY A 336 0.73 3.01 -20.76
CA GLY A 336 1.11 1.69 -20.27
C GLY A 336 1.08 0.58 -21.33
N SER A 337 0.83 0.91 -22.60
CA SER A 337 0.77 -0.06 -23.71
C SER A 337 2.04 -0.02 -24.58
N ASP A 338 2.35 1.12 -25.16
CA ASP A 338 3.47 1.29 -26.09
C ASP A 338 4.68 1.90 -25.38
N TYR A 339 5.74 1.12 -25.22
CA TYR A 339 6.97 1.55 -24.55
C TYR A 339 8.05 1.96 -25.55
N SER A 340 8.56 3.19 -25.40
CA SER A 340 9.64 3.76 -26.22
C SER A 340 10.64 4.56 -25.38
N SER A 341 11.67 5.15 -26.04
CA SER A 341 12.63 6.03 -25.35
C SER A 341 12.08 7.45 -25.11
N THR A 342 10.92 7.78 -25.66
CA THR A 342 10.28 9.10 -25.53
C THR A 342 8.78 8.95 -25.33
N ALA A 343 8.18 9.85 -24.57
CA ALA A 343 6.71 9.97 -24.45
C ALA A 343 6.32 11.46 -24.37
N THR A 344 5.04 11.74 -24.57
CA THR A 344 4.49 13.10 -24.49
C THR A 344 3.23 13.09 -23.64
N LEU A 345 3.14 14.03 -22.69
CA LEU A 345 1.92 14.31 -21.94
C LEU A 345 1.36 15.67 -22.38
N THR A 346 0.07 15.73 -22.63
CA THR A 346 -0.62 16.98 -23.01
C THR A 346 -1.20 17.64 -21.77
N TYR A 347 -1.08 18.97 -21.67
CA TYR A 347 -1.70 19.74 -20.61
C TYR A 347 -2.67 20.79 -21.15
N LYS A 348 -3.61 21.19 -20.31
CA LYS A 348 -4.68 22.13 -20.61
C LYS A 348 -4.82 23.19 -19.51
N GLU A 349 -5.21 24.41 -19.91
CA GLU A 349 -5.50 25.50 -18.98
C GLU A 349 -4.34 25.77 -18.00
N GLY A 350 -3.10 25.61 -18.45
CA GLY A 350 -1.91 25.78 -17.63
C GLY A 350 -1.67 24.66 -16.60
N ASN A 351 -2.49 23.60 -16.60
CA ASN A 351 -2.36 22.51 -15.63
C ASN A 351 -1.96 21.20 -16.32
N LEU A 352 -0.78 20.73 -15.99
CA LEU A 352 -0.34 19.37 -16.25
C LEU A 352 -0.60 18.53 -14.99
N ILE A 353 -1.42 17.52 -15.12
CA ILE A 353 -1.59 16.49 -14.09
C ILE A 353 -1.68 15.17 -14.84
N GLY A 354 -0.60 14.44 -14.85
CA GLY A 354 -0.49 13.20 -15.60
C GLY A 354 0.45 12.21 -14.95
N SER A 355 0.49 11.03 -15.51
CA SER A 355 1.48 10.01 -15.14
C SER A 355 1.97 9.30 -16.39
N PHE A 356 3.10 8.64 -16.26
CA PHE A 356 3.62 7.72 -17.26
C PHE A 356 4.21 6.50 -16.54
N LYS A 357 4.31 5.39 -17.25
CA LYS A 357 4.99 4.19 -16.76
C LYS A 357 6.40 4.13 -17.33
N THR A 358 7.37 3.81 -16.47
CA THR A 358 8.72 3.45 -16.90
C THR A 358 8.94 1.96 -16.75
N SER A 359 9.63 1.35 -17.70
CA SER A 359 9.96 -0.06 -17.77
C SER A 359 11.47 -0.22 -17.93
N TYR A 360 12.06 -1.14 -17.17
CA TYR A 360 13.48 -1.49 -17.27
C TYR A 360 13.65 -3.00 -17.29
N GLU A 361 14.39 -3.50 -18.30
CA GLU A 361 14.80 -4.90 -18.37
C GLU A 361 16.20 -5.04 -17.80
N PHE A 362 16.36 -5.88 -16.78
CA PHE A 362 17.62 -6.12 -16.08
C PHE A 362 18.54 -7.01 -16.93
N ALA A 363 19.30 -6.42 -17.84
CA ALA A 363 20.10 -7.15 -18.84
C ALA A 363 21.45 -7.65 -18.32
N ALA A 364 22.08 -6.97 -17.37
CA ALA A 364 23.40 -7.31 -16.84
C ALA A 364 23.47 -7.05 -15.33
N ALA A 365 24.15 -7.93 -14.59
CA ALA A 365 24.35 -7.79 -13.15
C ALA A 365 25.09 -6.50 -12.79
N GLY A 366 24.70 -5.90 -11.68
CA GLY A 366 25.28 -4.66 -11.15
C GLY A 366 24.23 -3.64 -10.74
N ASP A 367 24.71 -2.50 -10.29
CA ASP A 367 23.85 -1.39 -9.88
C ASP A 367 23.32 -0.65 -11.12
N ILE A 368 22.05 -0.25 -11.05
CA ILE A 368 21.36 0.54 -12.08
C ILE A 368 21.42 2.01 -11.65
N ASN A 369 21.91 2.87 -12.55
CA ASN A 369 22.01 4.31 -12.34
C ASN A 369 21.62 5.00 -13.65
N GLU A 370 20.31 5.12 -13.89
CA GLU A 370 19.73 5.69 -15.09
C GLU A 370 18.97 6.98 -14.75
N SER A 371 18.39 7.65 -15.74
CA SER A 371 17.62 8.86 -15.52
C SER A 371 16.47 9.02 -16.48
N ILE A 372 15.44 9.72 -16.01
CA ILE A 372 14.30 10.17 -16.81
C ILE A 372 14.34 11.70 -16.81
N THR A 373 14.20 12.32 -17.96
CA THR A 373 14.13 13.79 -18.11
C THR A 373 12.73 14.19 -18.56
N VAL A 374 12.10 15.07 -17.80
CA VAL A 374 10.78 15.66 -18.09
C VAL A 374 10.96 17.12 -18.40
N SER A 375 10.52 17.59 -19.58
CA SER A 375 10.75 18.96 -20.05
C SER A 375 9.47 19.63 -20.57
N CYS A 376 9.26 20.89 -20.18
CA CYS A 376 8.19 21.76 -20.66
C CYS A 376 8.73 23.16 -20.88
N GLY A 377 8.95 23.54 -22.15
CA GLY A 377 9.61 24.80 -22.49
C GLY A 377 11.04 24.85 -21.93
N ASP A 378 11.31 25.84 -21.12
CA ASP A 378 12.59 26.04 -20.41
C ASP A 378 12.69 25.28 -19.07
N LYS A 379 11.60 24.68 -18.62
CA LYS A 379 11.53 23.91 -17.37
C LYS A 379 11.93 22.47 -17.61
N THR A 380 12.83 21.96 -16.77
CA THR A 380 13.31 20.57 -16.87
C THR A 380 13.49 19.98 -15.47
N VAL A 381 13.02 18.74 -15.30
CA VAL A 381 13.23 17.92 -14.10
C VAL A 381 13.89 16.62 -14.52
N THR A 382 14.96 16.25 -13.82
CA THR A 382 15.62 14.95 -14.00
C THR A 382 15.31 14.07 -12.81
N ILE A 383 14.84 12.84 -13.08
CA ILE A 383 14.48 11.83 -12.08
C ILE A 383 15.53 10.74 -12.11
N PRO A 384 16.34 10.55 -11.06
CA PRO A 384 17.21 9.39 -10.95
C PRO A 384 16.41 8.09 -10.94
N VAL A 385 16.93 7.07 -11.63
CA VAL A 385 16.38 5.70 -11.60
C VAL A 385 17.47 4.79 -11.07
N VAL A 386 17.18 4.15 -9.93
CA VAL A 386 18.12 3.28 -9.23
C VAL A 386 17.57 1.88 -9.10
N GLY A 387 18.46 0.90 -8.95
CA GLY A 387 18.09 -0.49 -8.76
C GLY A 387 19.32 -1.38 -8.75
N LYS A 388 19.13 -2.67 -8.64
CA LYS A 388 20.22 -3.66 -8.68
C LYS A 388 19.81 -4.91 -9.43
N CYS A 389 20.55 -5.23 -10.48
CA CYS A 389 20.44 -6.52 -11.16
C CYS A 389 21.26 -7.57 -10.42
N VAL A 390 20.64 -8.67 -10.07
CA VAL A 390 21.26 -9.82 -9.40
C VAL A 390 21.29 -10.99 -10.38
N GLU A 391 22.42 -11.68 -10.46
CA GLU A 391 22.46 -12.98 -11.17
C GLU A 391 21.87 -14.06 -10.26
N LEU A 392 21.03 -14.91 -10.84
CA LEU A 392 20.57 -16.09 -10.15
C LEU A 392 21.78 -17.02 -9.96
N ALA A 393 21.97 -17.51 -8.74
CA ALA A 393 23.08 -18.38 -8.43
C ALA A 393 23.02 -19.67 -9.26
N ASP A 394 24.20 -20.17 -9.67
CA ASP A 394 24.30 -21.49 -10.29
C ASP A 394 23.97 -22.57 -9.25
N GLY A 395 23.00 -23.40 -9.56
CA GLY A 395 22.54 -24.45 -8.66
C GLY A 395 21.55 -25.38 -9.34
N VAL A 396 20.81 -26.14 -8.55
CA VAL A 396 19.78 -27.04 -9.03
C VAL A 396 18.40 -26.39 -8.86
N ALA A 397 17.51 -26.61 -9.83
CA ALA A 397 16.11 -26.19 -9.69
C ALA A 397 15.52 -26.77 -8.41
N ALA A 398 14.78 -25.95 -7.69
CA ALA A 398 14.15 -26.35 -6.44
C ALA A 398 12.78 -25.70 -6.30
N SER A 399 11.81 -26.47 -5.85
CA SER A 399 10.46 -25.95 -5.63
C SER A 399 9.69 -26.74 -4.58
N ALA A 400 8.77 -26.04 -3.91
CA ALA A 400 7.70 -26.61 -3.10
C ALA A 400 6.37 -26.24 -3.76
N TYR A 401 5.56 -27.24 -4.09
CA TYR A 401 4.32 -27.08 -4.85
C TYR A 401 3.16 -27.81 -4.18
N TRP A 402 2.15 -27.05 -3.76
CA TRP A 402 0.88 -27.52 -3.20
C TRP A 402 -0.22 -27.40 -4.25
N ARG A 403 -0.63 -28.53 -4.80
CA ARG A 403 -1.65 -28.56 -5.87
C ARG A 403 -3.06 -28.19 -5.37
N LEU A 404 -3.39 -28.58 -4.14
CA LEU A 404 -4.63 -28.25 -3.45
C LEU A 404 -5.93 -28.73 -4.15
N GLU A 405 -5.87 -29.84 -4.85
CA GLU A 405 -7.04 -30.46 -5.50
C GLU A 405 -7.77 -31.50 -4.64
N LYS A 406 -7.05 -32.22 -3.81
CA LYS A 406 -7.58 -33.32 -2.98
C LYS A 406 -7.00 -33.37 -1.58
N ASP A 407 -5.83 -32.82 -1.40
CA ASP A 407 -5.08 -32.77 -0.15
C ASP A 407 -4.12 -31.56 -0.17
N ASP A 408 -3.45 -31.33 0.95
CA ASP A 408 -2.42 -30.30 1.16
C ASP A 408 -0.99 -30.85 1.00
N ASN A 409 -0.84 -32.03 0.39
CA ASN A 409 0.46 -32.61 0.16
C ASN A 409 1.30 -31.73 -0.75
N CYS A 410 2.54 -31.49 -0.33
CA CYS A 410 3.52 -30.75 -1.10
C CYS A 410 4.33 -31.69 -2.00
N THR A 411 4.41 -31.37 -3.28
CA THR A 411 5.37 -31.96 -4.21
C THR A 411 6.66 -31.15 -4.16
N VAL A 412 7.78 -31.79 -3.95
CA VAL A 412 9.09 -31.17 -3.80
C VAL A 412 9.98 -31.51 -4.99
N GLU A 413 10.66 -30.51 -5.53
CA GLU A 413 11.76 -30.65 -6.48
C GLU A 413 13.01 -30.04 -5.85
N GLY A 414 14.15 -30.71 -5.97
CA GLY A 414 15.43 -30.23 -5.44
C GLY A 414 15.50 -30.20 -3.90
N PRO A 415 16.59 -29.64 -3.33
CA PRO A 415 16.86 -29.70 -1.91
C PRO A 415 16.17 -28.57 -1.13
N VAL A 416 14.87 -28.65 -0.98
CA VAL A 416 14.04 -27.78 -0.13
C VAL A 416 13.12 -28.62 0.74
N ASP A 417 12.82 -28.13 1.93
CA ASP A 417 11.94 -28.76 2.89
C ASP A 417 10.67 -27.91 3.08
N PRO A 418 9.49 -28.36 2.62
CA PRO A 418 8.25 -27.70 2.88
C PRO A 418 7.88 -27.85 4.36
N ILE A 419 7.22 -26.81 4.89
CA ILE A 419 6.53 -26.85 6.16
C ILE A 419 5.05 -26.91 5.83
N GLY A 420 4.31 -27.84 6.43
CA GLY A 420 2.91 -28.07 6.10
C GLY A 420 2.04 -26.82 6.24
N GLU A 421 0.92 -26.80 5.55
CA GLU A 421 -0.06 -25.73 5.63
C GLU A 421 -0.55 -25.53 7.05
N THR A 422 -0.68 -24.27 7.47
CA THR A 422 -1.19 -23.92 8.80
C THR A 422 -2.25 -22.81 8.70
N TYR A 423 -3.10 -22.73 9.73
CA TYR A 423 -4.23 -21.82 9.79
C TYR A 423 -4.22 -21.03 11.09
N SER A 424 -4.75 -19.80 11.03
CA SER A 424 -5.15 -19.03 12.21
C SER A 424 -6.52 -18.42 11.94
N GLU A 425 -7.48 -18.65 12.81
CA GLU A 425 -8.91 -18.28 12.68
C GLU A 425 -9.56 -18.73 11.35
N MET A 426 -8.90 -19.61 10.62
CA MET A 426 -9.36 -20.22 9.38
C MET A 426 -9.33 -21.74 9.51
N LYS A 427 -10.08 -22.44 8.66
CA LYS A 427 -10.01 -23.90 8.53
C LYS A 427 -10.29 -24.35 7.10
N LEU A 428 -9.78 -25.53 6.77
CA LEU A 428 -10.19 -26.25 5.57
C LEU A 428 -11.68 -26.60 5.67
N GLN A 429 -12.45 -26.26 4.63
CA GLN A 429 -13.83 -26.73 4.49
C GLN A 429 -13.88 -28.02 3.65
N LYS A 430 -13.31 -28.00 2.45
CA LYS A 430 -13.29 -29.16 1.54
C LYS A 430 -12.42 -28.90 0.31
N TYR A 431 -12.15 -29.96 -0.44
CA TYR A 431 -11.59 -29.89 -1.81
C TYR A 431 -12.71 -30.09 -2.83
N SER A 432 -13.05 -29.05 -3.58
CA SER A 432 -14.08 -29.11 -4.63
C SER A 432 -13.88 -27.96 -5.62
N SER A 433 -14.47 -28.06 -6.81
CA SER A 433 -14.52 -26.88 -7.66
C SER A 433 -15.30 -25.77 -6.96
N PRO A 434 -14.91 -24.49 -7.18
CA PRO A 434 -15.62 -23.38 -6.56
C PRO A 434 -17.10 -23.34 -6.99
N ASN A 435 -17.37 -23.48 -8.28
CA ASN A 435 -18.70 -23.48 -8.87
C ASN A 435 -18.66 -24.06 -10.30
N ALA A 436 -19.80 -24.50 -10.83
CA ALA A 436 -19.93 -24.95 -12.21
C ALA A 436 -19.60 -23.86 -13.26
N ASN A 437 -19.62 -22.58 -12.85
CA ASN A 437 -19.28 -21.44 -13.71
C ASN A 437 -17.92 -20.82 -13.36
N THR A 438 -17.00 -21.60 -12.75
CA THR A 438 -15.67 -21.09 -12.40
C THR A 438 -14.90 -20.77 -13.68
N THR A 439 -14.33 -19.56 -13.72
CA THR A 439 -13.41 -19.11 -14.78
C THR A 439 -11.97 -19.20 -14.29
N TRP A 440 -11.06 -19.50 -15.20
CA TRP A 440 -9.63 -19.55 -14.95
C TRP A 440 -8.90 -18.59 -15.91
N PRO A 441 -7.74 -18.10 -15.56
CA PRO A 441 -6.93 -17.30 -16.48
C PRO A 441 -6.66 -18.02 -17.78
N GLU A 442 -6.65 -17.28 -18.88
CA GLU A 442 -6.36 -17.80 -20.21
C GLU A 442 -4.99 -18.51 -20.25
N GLY A 443 -4.89 -19.59 -21.00
CA GLY A 443 -3.66 -20.35 -21.15
C GLY A 443 -3.39 -21.40 -20.07
N THR A 444 -4.14 -21.43 -18.97
CA THR A 444 -3.98 -22.46 -17.91
C THR A 444 -4.39 -23.86 -18.35
N GLY A 445 -5.31 -23.98 -19.31
CA GLY A 445 -5.94 -25.23 -19.69
C GLY A 445 -6.88 -25.82 -18.64
N PHE A 446 -7.18 -25.07 -17.58
CA PHE A 446 -8.09 -25.47 -16.50
C PHE A 446 -9.54 -25.14 -16.85
N ASP A 447 -10.47 -25.92 -16.33
CA ASP A 447 -11.90 -25.73 -16.51
C ASP A 447 -12.65 -25.66 -15.18
N ALA A 448 -13.97 -25.41 -15.24
CA ALA A 448 -14.81 -25.26 -14.07
C ALA A 448 -14.91 -26.53 -13.18
N THR A 449 -14.45 -27.70 -13.67
CA THR A 449 -14.49 -28.96 -12.90
C THR A 449 -13.27 -29.12 -12.00
N ARG A 450 -12.20 -28.33 -12.24
CA ARG A 450 -10.99 -28.39 -11.43
C ARG A 450 -11.29 -28.09 -9.99
N LYS A 451 -10.88 -28.98 -9.11
CA LYS A 451 -11.03 -28.82 -7.67
C LYS A 451 -9.98 -27.85 -7.14
N THR A 452 -10.36 -27.12 -6.10
CA THR A 452 -9.51 -26.22 -5.34
C THR A 452 -9.70 -26.49 -3.87
N GLN A 453 -8.77 -26.08 -3.06
CA GLN A 453 -8.95 -26.03 -1.61
C GLN A 453 -9.88 -24.86 -1.28
N ARG A 454 -10.95 -25.14 -0.53
CA ARG A 454 -11.90 -24.16 -0.04
C ARG A 454 -11.72 -23.98 1.45
N ASN A 455 -11.46 -22.77 1.87
CA ASN A 455 -11.22 -22.41 3.25
C ASN A 455 -12.32 -21.48 3.76
N ILE A 456 -12.71 -21.66 5.02
CA ILE A 456 -13.74 -20.87 5.69
C ILE A 456 -13.18 -20.37 7.02
N ILE A 457 -13.74 -19.28 7.53
CA ILE A 457 -13.46 -18.83 8.89
C ILE A 457 -13.80 -19.93 9.91
N GLU A 458 -13.02 -20.08 10.96
CA GLU A 458 -13.17 -21.19 11.93
C GLU A 458 -14.58 -21.31 12.50
N GLY A 459 -15.23 -20.21 12.85
CA GLY A 459 -16.61 -20.15 13.34
C GLY A 459 -17.70 -20.28 12.26
N GLU A 460 -17.36 -20.52 10.98
CA GLU A 460 -18.24 -20.68 9.82
C GLU A 460 -19.13 -19.48 9.48
N SER A 461 -19.06 -18.40 10.27
CA SER A 461 -19.81 -17.17 10.06
C SER A 461 -18.84 -15.98 10.08
N TRP A 462 -18.74 -15.27 8.95
CA TRP A 462 -17.97 -14.06 8.84
C TRP A 462 -18.65 -12.94 9.63
N PRO A 463 -17.91 -12.17 10.42
CA PRO A 463 -18.46 -11.03 11.14
C PRO A 463 -18.82 -9.88 10.18
N ALA A 464 -19.68 -8.97 10.63
CA ALA A 464 -19.98 -7.75 9.91
C ALA A 464 -18.89 -6.69 10.15
N GLY A 465 -18.66 -5.84 9.14
CA GLY A 465 -17.91 -4.59 9.30
C GLY A 465 -16.40 -4.70 9.13
N GLU A 466 -15.90 -5.83 8.66
CA GLU A 466 -14.49 -5.93 8.28
C GLU A 466 -14.23 -5.17 6.97
N ILE A 467 -13.32 -4.22 7.02
CA ILE A 467 -12.98 -3.35 5.88
C ILE A 467 -11.54 -3.53 5.39
N ASP A 468 -10.76 -4.37 6.07
CA ASP A 468 -9.38 -4.73 5.72
C ASP A 468 -9.03 -6.10 6.32
N GLU A 469 -7.84 -6.63 6.01
CA GLU A 469 -7.35 -7.89 6.59
C GLU A 469 -7.29 -7.83 8.12
N VAL A 470 -7.58 -8.97 8.74
CA VAL A 470 -7.43 -9.20 10.17
C VAL A 470 -6.09 -9.90 10.41
N SER A 471 -5.18 -9.27 11.16
CA SER A 471 -3.79 -9.73 11.32
C SER A 471 -3.66 -11.13 11.96
N THR A 472 -4.67 -11.57 12.69
CA THR A 472 -4.72 -12.90 13.30
C THR A 472 -5.38 -13.96 12.43
N ARG A 473 -5.96 -13.60 11.26
CA ARG A 473 -6.70 -14.52 10.40
C ARG A 473 -5.97 -14.77 9.10
N TRP A 474 -5.41 -15.97 8.96
CA TRP A 474 -4.62 -16.30 7.78
C TRP A 474 -4.55 -17.79 7.47
N ILE A 475 -4.10 -18.10 6.25
CA ILE A 475 -3.69 -19.42 5.75
C ILE A 475 -2.22 -19.28 5.36
N GLU A 476 -1.33 -20.14 5.89
CA GLU A 476 0.11 -20.05 5.67
C GLU A 476 0.66 -21.31 5.00
N PHE A 477 1.53 -21.08 4.00
CA PHE A 477 2.41 -22.07 3.39
C PHE A 477 3.85 -21.66 3.66
N ALA A 478 4.73 -22.61 3.99
CA ALA A 478 6.10 -22.26 4.29
C ALA A 478 7.10 -23.27 3.73
N VAL A 479 8.30 -22.79 3.44
CA VAL A 479 9.41 -23.57 2.90
C VAL A 479 10.74 -23.10 3.47
N LYS A 480 11.67 -24.01 3.66
CA LYS A 480 13.05 -23.72 4.06
C LYS A 480 14.03 -24.49 3.16
N PRO A 481 15.29 -24.05 3.04
CA PRO A 481 16.31 -24.84 2.38
C PRO A 481 16.54 -26.15 3.14
N ALA A 482 16.87 -27.21 2.42
CA ALA A 482 17.34 -28.45 3.02
C ALA A 482 18.70 -28.21 3.70
N LYS A 483 19.06 -29.10 4.65
CA LYS A 483 20.32 -28.98 5.40
C LYS A 483 21.52 -28.90 4.47
N GLY A 484 22.40 -27.95 4.71
CA GLY A 484 23.61 -27.73 3.92
C GLY A 484 23.35 -27.05 2.57
N THR A 485 22.21 -26.38 2.41
CA THR A 485 21.90 -25.65 1.17
C THR A 485 21.44 -24.23 1.47
N THR A 486 21.54 -23.38 0.45
CA THR A 486 20.91 -22.06 0.37
C THR A 486 19.83 -22.14 -0.70
N PHE A 487 18.66 -21.53 -0.51
CA PHE A 487 17.59 -21.50 -1.49
C PHE A 487 17.33 -20.06 -1.98
N ASN A 488 17.64 -19.82 -3.25
CA ASN A 488 17.40 -18.54 -3.92
C ASN A 488 16.03 -18.58 -4.58
N VAL A 489 15.02 -17.99 -3.95
CA VAL A 489 13.64 -17.96 -4.44
C VAL A 489 13.50 -16.86 -5.48
N ASN A 490 12.97 -17.22 -6.65
CA ASN A 490 12.73 -16.31 -7.77
C ASN A 490 11.28 -16.37 -8.31
N GLU A 491 10.44 -17.25 -7.77
CA GLU A 491 9.03 -17.33 -8.12
C GLU A 491 8.18 -17.70 -6.90
N ILE A 492 7.09 -16.96 -6.70
CA ILE A 492 5.98 -17.32 -5.85
C ILE A 492 4.71 -17.18 -6.69
N SER A 493 3.92 -18.24 -6.79
CA SER A 493 2.68 -18.20 -7.57
C SER A 493 1.56 -19.00 -6.91
N LEU A 494 0.31 -18.59 -7.12
CA LEU A 494 -0.91 -19.29 -6.72
C LEU A 494 -2.11 -18.78 -7.51
N TYR A 495 -3.20 -19.53 -7.45
CA TYR A 495 -4.51 -19.05 -7.89
C TYR A 495 -5.44 -18.87 -6.71
N VAL A 496 -6.26 -17.80 -6.75
CA VAL A 496 -7.18 -17.44 -5.67
C VAL A 496 -8.51 -16.91 -6.21
N CYS A 497 -9.61 -17.24 -5.55
CA CYS A 497 -10.91 -16.57 -5.76
C CYS A 497 -11.78 -16.63 -4.51
N GLY A 498 -12.82 -15.78 -4.48
CA GLY A 498 -13.93 -15.92 -3.54
C GLY A 498 -14.97 -16.91 -4.05
N CYS A 499 -15.72 -17.55 -3.15
CA CYS A 499 -16.80 -18.45 -3.49
C CYS A 499 -18.00 -18.28 -2.54
N GLY A 500 -19.21 -18.57 -3.05
CA GLY A 500 -20.46 -18.36 -2.32
C GLY A 500 -21.10 -16.99 -2.55
N GLY A 501 -20.74 -16.30 -3.63
CA GLY A 501 -21.16 -14.95 -4.02
C GLY A 501 -20.03 -13.94 -3.88
N ASN A 502 -20.20 -12.75 -4.48
CA ASN A 502 -19.22 -11.66 -4.47
C ASN A 502 -18.98 -11.11 -3.04
N GLY A 503 -17.91 -10.37 -2.87
CA GLY A 503 -17.60 -9.65 -1.62
C GLY A 503 -16.53 -10.30 -0.75
N MET A 504 -15.89 -11.39 -1.20
CA MET A 504 -14.66 -11.88 -0.57
C MET A 504 -13.52 -10.94 -0.93
N HIS A 505 -12.65 -10.71 0.03
CA HIS A 505 -11.42 -9.92 -0.10
C HIS A 505 -10.25 -10.75 0.38
N CYS A 506 -9.05 -10.46 -0.09
CA CYS A 506 -7.82 -10.94 0.54
C CYS A 506 -6.63 -10.08 0.19
N LYS A 507 -5.60 -10.15 1.02
CA LYS A 507 -4.24 -9.74 0.70
C LYS A 507 -3.29 -10.90 0.90
N ILE A 508 -2.21 -10.90 0.13
CA ILE A 508 -1.23 -11.98 0.14
C ILE A 508 0.15 -11.39 0.36
N TYR A 509 0.87 -11.95 1.32
CA TYR A 509 2.19 -11.47 1.72
C TYR A 509 3.16 -12.64 1.86
N TYR A 510 4.44 -12.35 1.65
CA TYR A 510 5.49 -13.23 2.12
C TYR A 510 6.39 -12.54 3.15
N SER A 511 7.02 -13.34 4.01
CA SER A 511 8.02 -12.88 4.98
C SER A 511 8.99 -14.00 5.34
N LYS A 512 10.21 -13.64 5.74
CA LYS A 512 11.14 -14.52 6.43
C LYS A 512 10.88 -14.56 7.94
N GLU A 513 10.15 -13.58 8.46
CA GLU A 513 9.84 -13.40 9.87
C GLU A 513 8.50 -14.02 10.24
N ALA A 514 8.44 -14.73 11.36
CA ALA A 514 7.23 -15.43 11.79
C ALA A 514 6.10 -14.46 12.22
N ASP A 515 6.45 -13.27 12.71
CA ASP A 515 5.53 -12.22 13.11
C ASP A 515 5.08 -11.31 11.95
N PHE A 516 5.64 -11.51 10.75
CA PHE A 516 5.35 -10.72 9.55
C PHE A 516 5.60 -9.20 9.71
N ALA A 517 6.55 -8.80 10.58
CA ALA A 517 6.84 -7.39 10.83
C ALA A 517 7.30 -6.65 9.56
N ASN A 518 8.08 -7.32 8.68
CA ASN A 518 8.58 -6.79 7.42
C ASN A 518 8.02 -7.57 6.21
N ALA A 519 6.72 -7.88 6.24
CA ALA A 519 6.07 -8.61 5.17
C ALA A 519 5.98 -7.80 3.87
N VAL A 520 6.19 -8.48 2.75
CA VAL A 520 6.07 -7.91 1.41
C VAL A 520 4.73 -8.32 0.81
N ASN A 521 3.89 -7.35 0.47
CA ASN A 521 2.61 -7.61 -0.22
C ASN A 521 2.87 -7.99 -1.67
N ILE A 522 2.26 -9.08 -2.14
CA ILE A 522 2.33 -9.55 -3.53
C ILE A 522 0.98 -9.55 -4.24
N ALA A 523 -0.11 -9.40 -3.50
CA ALA A 523 -1.45 -9.21 -4.07
C ALA A 523 -2.35 -8.48 -3.09
N ASP A 524 -3.16 -7.56 -3.61
CA ASP A 524 -4.15 -6.80 -2.85
C ASP A 524 -5.50 -6.83 -3.57
N PHE A 525 -6.43 -7.60 -3.04
CA PHE A 525 -7.81 -7.71 -3.51
C PHE A 525 -8.78 -7.06 -2.53
N SER A 526 -8.41 -5.90 -1.98
CA SER A 526 -9.27 -5.10 -1.10
C SER A 526 -10.49 -4.50 -1.82
N GLY A 527 -10.46 -4.42 -3.15
CA GLY A 527 -11.59 -4.01 -3.99
C GLY A 527 -12.72 -5.05 -4.14
N SER A 528 -12.71 -6.14 -3.42
CA SER A 528 -13.53 -7.35 -3.53
C SER A 528 -13.29 -8.21 -4.79
N MET A 529 -13.18 -9.50 -4.57
CA MET A 529 -13.04 -10.48 -5.65
C MET A 529 -14.40 -10.82 -6.26
N LYS A 530 -14.45 -10.96 -7.58
CA LYS A 530 -15.59 -11.55 -8.25
C LYS A 530 -15.67 -13.04 -7.90
N ALA A 531 -16.84 -13.49 -7.49
CA ALA A 531 -17.01 -14.88 -7.09
C ALA A 531 -16.74 -15.85 -8.25
N ASN A 532 -16.03 -16.92 -7.94
CA ASN A 532 -15.69 -18.01 -8.84
C ASN A 532 -14.83 -17.59 -10.06
N ASP A 533 -14.17 -16.45 -10.00
CA ASP A 533 -13.25 -15.97 -11.01
C ASP A 533 -11.83 -16.14 -10.45
N MET A 534 -11.15 -17.24 -10.86
CA MET A 534 -9.81 -17.55 -10.35
C MET A 534 -8.81 -16.54 -10.92
N MET A 535 -8.09 -15.89 -10.04
CA MET A 535 -7.08 -14.90 -10.38
C MET A 535 -5.70 -15.49 -10.12
N GLU A 536 -4.79 -15.30 -11.07
CA GLU A 536 -3.39 -15.64 -10.87
C GLU A 536 -2.69 -14.57 -10.02
N VAL A 537 -1.94 -15.03 -9.03
CA VAL A 537 -0.98 -14.22 -8.29
C VAL A 537 0.40 -14.74 -8.60
N LYS A 538 1.27 -13.88 -9.12
CA LYS A 538 2.65 -14.23 -9.45
C LYS A 538 3.58 -13.12 -9.02
N ALA A 539 4.62 -13.48 -8.26
CA ALA A 539 5.69 -12.59 -7.86
C ALA A 539 7.04 -13.21 -8.21
N THR A 540 8.01 -12.37 -8.55
CA THR A 540 9.38 -12.77 -8.89
C THR A 540 10.37 -12.12 -7.92
N PRO A 541 10.33 -12.51 -6.62
CA PRO A 541 11.16 -11.90 -5.61
C PRO A 541 12.64 -12.26 -5.77
N VAL A 542 13.52 -11.43 -5.21
CA VAL A 542 14.92 -11.74 -5.00
C VAL A 542 15.10 -12.07 -3.53
N ILE A 543 15.03 -13.35 -3.17
CA ILE A 543 15.14 -13.82 -1.79
C ILE A 543 16.20 -14.90 -1.72
N GLU A 544 17.18 -14.71 -0.82
CA GLU A 544 18.09 -15.76 -0.41
C GLU A 544 17.67 -16.28 0.97
N LEU A 545 17.49 -17.58 1.08
CA LEU A 545 17.27 -18.29 2.33
C LEU A 545 18.51 -19.09 2.67
N SER A 546 19.18 -18.73 3.75
CA SER A 546 20.26 -19.53 4.33
C SER A 546 19.69 -20.71 5.13
N GLU A 547 20.53 -21.71 5.46
CA GLU A 547 20.15 -22.82 6.34
C GLU A 547 19.54 -22.29 7.66
N GLY A 548 18.36 -22.78 8.00
CA GLY A 548 17.60 -22.38 9.20
C GLY A 548 16.60 -21.24 8.98
N GLU A 549 16.70 -20.48 7.88
CA GLU A 549 15.69 -19.48 7.55
C GLU A 549 14.46 -20.13 6.90
N THR A 550 13.32 -19.51 7.04
CA THR A 550 12.04 -19.99 6.50
C THR A 550 11.35 -18.87 5.74
N LEU A 551 10.96 -19.13 4.50
CA LEU A 551 10.03 -18.27 3.78
C LEU A 551 8.59 -18.71 4.06
N ARG A 552 7.75 -17.75 4.45
CA ARG A 552 6.33 -17.95 4.76
C ARG A 552 5.49 -17.13 3.78
N LEU A 553 4.46 -17.74 3.23
CA LEU A 553 3.46 -17.11 2.38
C LEU A 553 2.13 -17.15 3.13
N ARG A 554 1.51 -16.00 3.39
CA ARG A 554 0.20 -15.91 4.04
C ARG A 554 -0.84 -15.27 3.14
N VAL A 555 -2.02 -15.87 3.15
CA VAL A 555 -3.26 -15.32 2.58
C VAL A 555 -4.13 -14.84 3.74
N TYR A 556 -4.50 -13.56 3.73
CA TYR A 556 -5.33 -12.90 4.75
C TYR A 556 -6.72 -12.60 4.17
N PRO A 557 -7.70 -13.49 4.30
CA PRO A 557 -9.04 -13.26 3.78
C PRO A 557 -9.92 -12.50 4.78
N TRP A 558 -10.85 -11.68 4.25
CA TRP A 558 -11.92 -11.06 5.04
C TRP A 558 -13.20 -10.88 4.20
N TYR A 559 -14.31 -10.61 4.91
CA TYR A 559 -15.61 -10.38 4.30
C TYR A 559 -16.35 -9.24 5.01
N GLY A 560 -16.78 -8.21 4.27
CA GLY A 560 -17.30 -6.96 4.84
C GLY A 560 -18.69 -7.02 5.49
N SER A 561 -19.39 -8.16 5.40
CA SER A 561 -20.75 -8.33 5.92
C SER A 561 -20.90 -9.64 6.70
N ALA A 562 -21.80 -9.68 7.68
CA ALA A 562 -22.15 -10.94 8.33
C ALA A 562 -22.66 -11.94 7.28
N ALA A 563 -22.01 -13.09 7.18
CA ALA A 563 -22.37 -14.10 6.18
C ALA A 563 -21.90 -15.49 6.56
N THR A 564 -22.68 -16.51 6.14
CA THR A 564 -22.31 -17.92 6.22
C THR A 564 -22.01 -18.46 4.82
N GLY A 565 -21.27 -19.57 4.75
CA GLY A 565 -21.01 -20.28 3.49
C GLY A 565 -20.11 -19.53 2.48
N LYS A 566 -19.52 -18.39 2.86
CA LYS A 566 -18.51 -17.69 2.06
C LYS A 566 -17.16 -18.33 2.31
N THR A 567 -16.42 -18.61 1.23
CA THR A 567 -15.11 -19.26 1.29
C THR A 567 -14.10 -18.55 0.41
N ILE A 568 -12.83 -18.66 0.80
CA ILE A 568 -11.71 -18.36 -0.10
C ILE A 568 -11.21 -19.69 -0.69
N CYS A 569 -10.95 -19.69 -2.00
CA CYS A 569 -10.46 -20.84 -2.74
C CYS A 569 -9.02 -20.61 -3.13
N LEU A 570 -8.15 -21.58 -2.87
CA LEU A 570 -6.73 -21.59 -3.24
C LEU A 570 -6.42 -22.79 -4.13
N SER A 571 -5.51 -22.61 -5.06
CA SER A 571 -5.01 -23.67 -5.95
C SER A 571 -3.59 -23.39 -6.37
N ASP A 572 -2.81 -24.46 -6.61
CA ASP A 572 -1.51 -24.43 -7.25
C ASP A 572 -0.51 -23.46 -6.59
N VAL A 573 -0.42 -23.49 -5.25
CA VAL A 573 0.54 -22.67 -4.50
C VAL A 573 1.95 -23.20 -4.75
N LYS A 574 2.85 -22.33 -5.23
CA LYS A 574 4.21 -22.69 -5.59
C LYS A 574 5.22 -21.66 -5.08
N VAL A 575 6.30 -22.17 -4.52
CA VAL A 575 7.52 -21.40 -4.24
C VAL A 575 8.66 -22.09 -4.97
N ALA A 576 9.32 -21.40 -5.90
CA ALA A 576 10.36 -21.97 -6.73
C ALA A 576 11.60 -21.08 -6.83
N GLY A 577 12.69 -21.69 -7.23
CA GLY A 577 13.97 -21.02 -7.39
C GLY A 577 15.12 -21.98 -7.65
N VAL A 578 16.30 -21.62 -7.17
CA VAL A 578 17.53 -22.39 -7.32
C VAL A 578 18.12 -22.67 -5.94
N ALA A 579 18.40 -23.94 -5.65
CA ALA A 579 19.13 -24.32 -4.44
C ALA A 579 20.61 -24.54 -4.76
N VAL A 580 21.45 -23.98 -3.91
CA VAL A 580 22.91 -24.07 -3.99
C VAL A 580 23.40 -24.86 -2.79
N SER A 581 24.17 -25.91 -3.03
CA SER A 581 24.83 -26.63 -1.93
C SER A 581 25.86 -25.72 -1.27
N ALA A 582 25.86 -25.65 0.04
CA ALA A 582 26.93 -25.03 0.79
C ALA A 582 28.21 -25.88 0.62
N THR A 583 28.86 -25.75 -0.53
CA THR A 583 30.18 -26.32 -0.72
C THR A 583 31.15 -25.51 0.12
N ASN A 584 31.83 -26.17 1.03
CA ASN A 584 33.01 -25.60 1.71
C ASN A 584 33.96 -25.04 0.64
N GLY A 585 33.83 -23.79 0.34
CA GLY A 585 34.80 -22.83 -0.18
C GLY A 585 35.79 -23.21 -1.29
N VAL A 586 35.39 -24.05 -2.27
CA VAL A 586 36.21 -24.20 -3.48
C VAL A 586 35.38 -23.85 -4.71
N LYS A 587 35.44 -22.58 -5.14
CA LYS A 587 34.96 -22.20 -6.47
C LYS A 587 35.76 -22.99 -7.53
N SER A 588 35.08 -23.76 -8.36
CA SER A 588 35.70 -24.29 -9.57
C SER A 588 36.07 -23.10 -10.47
N VAL A 589 37.36 -22.91 -10.69
CA VAL A 589 37.83 -21.97 -11.73
C VAL A 589 37.73 -22.72 -13.04
N GLU A 590 36.78 -22.38 -13.90
CA GLU A 590 36.83 -22.79 -15.31
C GLU A 590 38.06 -22.14 -15.94
N ASN A 591 39.06 -22.97 -16.20
CA ASN A 591 40.26 -22.58 -16.91
C ASN A 591 40.06 -22.90 -18.42
N SER A 592 39.84 -21.82 -19.19
CA SER A 592 40.07 -21.89 -20.63
C SER A 592 41.57 -21.98 -20.90
N GLU A 593 42.02 -23.09 -21.47
CA GLU A 593 43.35 -23.33 -22.08
C GLU A 593 44.58 -23.19 -21.18
N LEU A 594 44.88 -24.20 -20.36
CA LEU A 594 46.27 -24.48 -19.95
C LEU A 594 46.49 -25.99 -19.83
N LYS A 595 47.67 -26.43 -20.26
CA LYS A 595 48.19 -27.83 -20.20
C LYS A 595 47.98 -28.41 -18.79
N PRO A 596 47.89 -29.74 -18.65
CA PRO A 596 47.64 -30.39 -17.35
C PRO A 596 48.82 -30.19 -16.40
N GLU A 597 48.78 -29.14 -15.63
CA GLU A 597 49.75 -28.88 -14.57
C GLU A 597 49.16 -29.41 -13.26
N LYS A 598 49.91 -30.35 -12.62
CA LYS A 598 49.51 -30.83 -11.30
C LYS A 598 49.78 -29.75 -10.27
N ILE A 599 48.74 -29.29 -9.59
CA ILE A 599 48.86 -28.31 -8.52
C ILE A 599 48.77 -29.05 -7.19
N TYR A 600 49.72 -28.79 -6.32
CA TYR A 600 49.82 -29.43 -5.00
C TYR A 600 49.37 -28.44 -3.90
N TYR A 601 48.66 -28.96 -2.91
CA TYR A 601 48.25 -28.21 -1.74
C TYR A 601 48.52 -29.02 -0.46
N SER A 602 48.84 -28.34 0.61
CA SER A 602 48.83 -28.91 1.95
C SER A 602 47.40 -29.12 2.46
N LEU A 603 47.20 -29.84 3.56
CA LEU A 603 45.87 -30.14 4.10
C LEU A 603 45.08 -28.90 4.58
N ASP A 604 45.81 -27.84 4.90
CA ASP A 604 45.26 -26.53 5.25
C ASP A 604 44.99 -25.61 4.05
N GLY A 605 45.09 -26.17 2.79
CA GLY A 605 44.74 -25.49 1.56
C GLY A 605 45.80 -24.54 1.00
N ILE A 606 47.00 -24.53 1.52
CA ILE A 606 48.12 -23.70 1.03
C ILE A 606 48.77 -24.35 -0.17
N ARG A 607 48.86 -23.61 -1.31
CA ARG A 607 49.50 -24.09 -2.54
C ARG A 607 51.00 -24.36 -2.29
N GLN A 608 51.50 -25.51 -2.78
CA GLN A 608 52.86 -25.98 -2.63
C GLN A 608 53.55 -26.08 -4.00
N ASN A 609 54.87 -25.92 -4.01
CA ASN A 609 55.66 -26.05 -5.25
C ASN A 609 55.97 -27.52 -5.65
N GLY A 610 55.41 -28.49 -4.89
CA GLY A 610 55.57 -29.92 -5.12
C GLY A 610 54.99 -30.75 -3.97
N ILE A 611 55.07 -32.07 -4.08
CA ILE A 611 54.62 -33.02 -3.08
C ILE A 611 55.48 -32.92 -1.80
N LEU A 612 54.86 -32.72 -0.65
CA LEU A 612 55.50 -32.78 0.66
C LEU A 612 55.39 -34.18 1.27
N ASP A 613 56.27 -34.50 2.23
CA ASP A 613 56.17 -35.74 3.00
C ASP A 613 54.87 -35.76 3.81
N GLY A 614 54.11 -36.85 3.70
CA GLY A 614 52.80 -36.98 4.33
C GLY A 614 51.62 -36.78 3.35
N LEU A 615 50.44 -36.44 3.88
CA LEU A 615 49.20 -36.33 3.10
C LEU A 615 49.13 -34.96 2.38
N ASN A 616 48.95 -35.01 1.05
CA ASN A 616 48.83 -33.83 0.20
C ASN A 616 47.51 -33.88 -0.59
N ILE A 617 47.05 -32.72 -1.07
CA ILE A 617 45.95 -32.59 -2.02
C ILE A 617 46.58 -32.27 -3.40
N VAL A 618 46.31 -33.07 -4.41
CA VAL A 618 46.71 -32.80 -5.79
C VAL A 618 45.49 -32.53 -6.64
N VAL A 619 45.52 -31.41 -7.34
CA VAL A 619 44.52 -31.06 -8.33
C VAL A 619 45.10 -31.30 -9.71
N GLU A 620 44.47 -32.21 -10.46
CA GLU A 620 44.83 -32.57 -11.84
C GLU A 620 43.57 -32.59 -12.70
N ASN A 621 43.51 -31.77 -13.75
CA ASN A 621 42.33 -31.60 -14.61
C ASN A 621 41.08 -31.20 -13.83
N GLY A 622 41.21 -30.31 -12.85
CA GLY A 622 40.08 -29.84 -12.02
C GLY A 622 39.59 -30.85 -10.98
N VAL A 623 40.16 -32.04 -10.90
CA VAL A 623 39.80 -33.07 -9.91
C VAL A 623 40.82 -33.07 -8.77
N ALA A 624 40.35 -32.82 -7.54
CA ALA A 624 41.18 -32.90 -6.34
C ALA A 624 41.26 -34.34 -5.83
N ARG A 625 42.48 -34.83 -5.54
CA ARG A 625 42.74 -36.14 -4.93
C ARG A 625 43.67 -36.00 -3.76
N LYS A 626 43.47 -36.80 -2.72
CA LYS A 626 44.41 -36.93 -1.60
C LYS A 626 45.48 -37.97 -1.99
N ILE A 627 46.73 -37.61 -1.86
CA ILE A 627 47.84 -38.51 -2.07
C ILE A 627 48.79 -38.47 -0.88
N MET A 628 49.42 -39.57 -0.58
CA MET A 628 50.45 -39.72 0.46
C MET A 628 51.81 -39.83 -0.21
N LYS A 629 52.79 -39.09 0.25
CA LYS A 629 54.20 -39.30 -0.16
C LYS A 629 54.93 -40.02 0.94
#